data_b7b9deffc1382f34d2ca22092305156a
#
_entry.id   b7b9deffc1382f34d2ca22092305156a
#
_cell.length_a   1.000
_cell.length_b   1.000
_cell.length_c   1.000
_cell.angle_alpha   90.00
_cell.angle_beta   90.00
_cell.angle_gamma   90.00
#
_symmetry.space_group_name_H-M   'P 1'
#
loop_
_entity.id
_entity.type
_entity.pdbx_description
1 polymer ?
#
loop_
_entity_poly.entity_id
_entity_poly.type
_entity_poly.pdbx_seq_one_letter_code
_entity_poly.pdbx_strand_id
1 'polypeptide(L)'
;MIKTLAGSIRQYKKQTIMSPVTVALEVFFEIMIPLIMAKLIDEGIDQGDMGVIWKYGLILLAVAMISLFCGAISGKFAAQASSGFAKNLRQDIYYKVQEFSFANIDKFSTASLVTRMTTDITNIQMAFQMIIRIAVRSPIMLVCALFAAFKIDAHLSLIYVITVPILGIGLYAIIMKVHPIFERVFKTYDHLNAIVQENLYGIRVVKSFTREDHEVGKFDQVSDNIYRNFVKAEQILAFNMPLMQLAVYTCMLLICWLGARAIVACGGDEALGLSTGEFMSLFTYTMQILMSLMMLSMVFVMIIMARASAERICEVLSEESTLKNPEHPVYEVKNGDIQFDNVVFSYNKKADKPVLNHVNLNIRSGQTIGVIGGTGSSKSSLVQLIPRLYDVTEGRILVGDVDVRDYDIESLRNEVAMVLQKNVLFSGTIKENLRWGDKNATDEDIQRVCRLACADEFVQTFPDGYDTYIEQGGTNVSGGQKQRLCIARALLKKPKILILDDSTSAVDTKTDAAIRKAFAEEIPDTTKIIIAQRVASVEDADQIIVLDEGEIKAIGRHEELMQSSDIYREVYESQKKGGDDNE
;
A
#
# COMPACT_ATOMS: atom_id res chain seq x y z
N MET A 1 7.80 -8.04 12.89
CA MET A 1 6.44 -8.02 12.35
C MET A 1 5.37 -7.76 13.41
N ILE A 2 5.06 -8.68 14.35
CA ILE A 2 3.98 -8.50 15.36
C ILE A 2 4.22 -7.26 16.22
N LYS A 3 5.45 -7.02 16.70
CA LYS A 3 5.80 -5.85 17.51
C LYS A 3 5.61 -4.54 16.75
N THR A 4 5.95 -4.49 15.46
CA THR A 4 5.77 -3.33 14.59
C THR A 4 4.30 -3.00 14.42
N LEU A 5 3.48 -4.00 14.05
CA LEU A 5 2.04 -3.82 13.89
C LEU A 5 1.34 -3.45 15.21
N ALA A 6 1.72 -4.09 16.33
CA ALA A 6 1.15 -3.77 17.64
C ALA A 6 1.42 -2.32 18.09
N GLY A 7 2.49 -1.69 17.59
CA GLY A 7 2.76 -0.26 17.79
C GLY A 7 1.64 0.64 17.29
N SER A 8 0.93 0.26 16.23
CA SER A 8 -0.18 1.04 15.65
C SER A 8 -1.51 0.93 16.42
N ILE A 9 -1.60 0.12 17.48
CA ILE A 9 -2.80 0.03 18.32
C ILE A 9 -3.02 1.34 19.11
N ARG A 10 -1.98 1.98 19.63
CA ARG A 10 -1.95 3.30 20.30
C ARG A 10 -3.14 3.51 21.26
N GLN A 11 -4.02 4.47 20.98
CA GLN A 11 -5.16 4.86 21.80
C GLN A 11 -6.25 3.78 21.93
N TYR A 12 -6.23 2.73 21.11
CA TYR A 12 -7.24 1.66 21.10
C TYR A 12 -6.87 0.46 21.98
N LYS A 13 -5.80 0.56 22.81
CA LYS A 13 -5.37 -0.51 23.73
C LYS A 13 -6.50 -0.94 24.67
N LYS A 14 -7.28 0.03 25.21
CA LYS A 14 -8.40 -0.27 26.11
C LYS A 14 -9.44 -1.16 25.42
N GLN A 15 -9.86 -0.80 24.21
CA GLN A 15 -10.84 -1.57 23.42
C GLN A 15 -10.31 -2.95 23.03
N THR A 16 -9.01 -3.03 22.68
CA THR A 16 -8.32 -4.29 22.35
C THR A 16 -8.31 -5.27 23.52
N ILE A 17 -8.18 -4.78 24.78
CA ILE A 17 -8.19 -5.63 25.97
C ILE A 17 -9.62 -5.92 26.42
N MET A 18 -10.53 -4.94 26.32
CA MET A 18 -11.91 -5.11 26.79
C MET A 18 -12.70 -6.11 25.92
N SER A 19 -12.41 -6.23 24.62
CA SER A 19 -13.09 -7.20 23.76
C SER A 19 -12.86 -8.65 24.22
N PRO A 20 -11.64 -9.15 24.42
CA PRO A 20 -11.39 -10.47 24.99
C PRO A 20 -12.03 -10.69 26.38
N VAL A 21 -11.97 -9.69 27.25
CA VAL A 21 -12.55 -9.77 28.61
C VAL A 21 -14.07 -9.96 28.55
N THR A 22 -14.75 -9.15 27.72
CA THR A 22 -16.20 -9.25 27.56
C THR A 22 -16.63 -10.54 26.85
N VAL A 23 -15.79 -11.07 25.92
CA VAL A 23 -15.99 -12.41 25.33
C VAL A 23 -15.87 -13.50 26.37
N ALA A 24 -14.90 -13.43 27.25
CA ALA A 24 -14.74 -14.43 28.33
C ALA A 24 -15.97 -14.45 29.26
N LEU A 25 -16.52 -13.27 29.58
CA LEU A 25 -17.78 -13.16 30.35
C LEU A 25 -18.98 -13.71 29.57
N GLU A 26 -19.09 -13.39 28.27
CA GLU A 26 -20.11 -13.95 27.37
C GLU A 26 -20.10 -15.48 27.42
N VAL A 27 -18.93 -16.10 27.21
CA VAL A 27 -18.76 -17.55 27.25
C VAL A 27 -19.11 -18.14 28.62
N PHE A 28 -18.73 -17.48 29.69
CA PHE A 28 -19.06 -17.93 31.05
C PHE A 28 -20.58 -18.02 31.25
N PHE A 29 -21.33 -17.00 30.89
CA PHE A 29 -22.79 -17.02 30.97
C PHE A 29 -23.43 -18.02 30.02
N GLU A 30 -22.90 -18.16 28.79
CA GLU A 30 -23.39 -19.09 27.78
C GLU A 30 -23.26 -20.57 28.23
N ILE A 31 -22.19 -20.91 28.95
CA ILE A 31 -22.00 -22.26 29.52
C ILE A 31 -22.95 -22.55 30.67
N MET A 32 -23.40 -21.53 31.39
CA MET A 32 -24.38 -21.71 32.46
C MET A 32 -25.78 -22.08 31.95
N ILE A 33 -26.12 -21.70 30.70
CA ILE A 33 -27.46 -21.93 30.13
C ILE A 33 -27.84 -23.42 30.13
N PRO A 34 -27.04 -24.37 29.60
CA PRO A 34 -27.39 -25.78 29.67
C PRO A 34 -27.52 -26.33 31.11
N LEU A 35 -26.67 -25.88 32.04
CA LEU A 35 -26.73 -26.31 33.44
C LEU A 35 -28.03 -25.86 34.13
N ILE A 36 -28.50 -24.63 33.86
CA ILE A 36 -29.76 -24.13 34.39
C ILE A 36 -30.93 -24.82 33.69
N MET A 37 -30.81 -25.12 32.40
CA MET A 37 -31.80 -25.87 31.66
C MET A 37 -31.97 -27.28 32.22
N ALA A 38 -30.86 -27.96 32.60
CA ALA A 38 -30.93 -29.25 33.27
C ALA A 38 -31.81 -29.18 34.51
N LYS A 39 -31.56 -28.21 35.42
CA LYS A 39 -32.37 -28.03 36.63
C LYS A 39 -33.82 -27.70 36.33
N LEU A 40 -34.11 -26.93 35.28
CA LEU A 40 -35.46 -26.65 34.87
C LEU A 40 -36.22 -27.92 34.45
N ILE A 41 -35.53 -28.85 33.75
CA ILE A 41 -36.09 -30.14 33.36
C ILE A 41 -36.30 -31.04 34.58
N ASP A 42 -35.23 -31.29 35.32
CA ASP A 42 -35.23 -32.27 36.40
C ASP A 42 -36.12 -31.86 37.61
N GLU A 43 -35.99 -30.63 38.08
CA GLU A 43 -36.73 -30.13 39.25
C GLU A 43 -38.10 -29.54 38.88
N GLY A 44 -38.29 -29.11 37.65
CA GLY A 44 -39.53 -28.46 37.22
C GLY A 44 -40.44 -29.35 36.37
N ILE A 45 -39.95 -29.82 35.21
CA ILE A 45 -40.78 -30.59 34.24
C ILE A 45 -41.07 -32.00 34.78
N ASP A 46 -40.03 -32.71 35.21
CA ASP A 46 -40.16 -34.10 35.65
C ASP A 46 -40.94 -34.22 36.96
N GLN A 47 -40.92 -33.18 37.82
CA GLN A 47 -41.68 -33.11 39.05
C GLN A 47 -43.05 -32.41 38.87
N GLY A 48 -43.30 -31.78 37.73
CA GLY A 48 -44.57 -31.10 37.41
C GLY A 48 -44.79 -29.79 38.21
N ASP A 49 -43.68 -29.18 38.74
CA ASP A 49 -43.75 -27.93 39.54
C ASP A 49 -43.65 -26.69 38.65
N MET A 50 -44.80 -26.07 38.38
CA MET A 50 -44.89 -24.83 37.60
C MET A 50 -44.16 -23.65 38.25
N GLY A 51 -44.03 -23.62 39.59
CA GLY A 51 -43.33 -22.55 40.31
C GLY A 51 -41.81 -22.61 40.01
N VAL A 52 -41.25 -23.80 40.03
CA VAL A 52 -39.85 -24.06 39.69
C VAL A 52 -39.57 -23.75 38.22
N ILE A 53 -40.47 -24.12 37.30
CA ILE A 53 -40.37 -23.78 35.88
C ILE A 53 -40.31 -22.27 35.66
N TRP A 54 -41.22 -21.50 36.30
CA TRP A 54 -41.18 -20.05 36.21
C TRP A 54 -39.88 -19.46 36.78
N LYS A 55 -39.41 -19.97 37.93
CA LYS A 55 -38.17 -19.50 38.56
C LYS A 55 -36.97 -19.69 37.63
N TYR A 56 -36.71 -20.93 37.15
CA TYR A 56 -35.57 -21.20 36.28
C TYR A 56 -35.73 -20.59 34.91
N GLY A 57 -36.94 -20.47 34.36
CA GLY A 57 -37.24 -19.79 33.10
C GLY A 57 -36.84 -18.29 33.17
N LEU A 58 -37.18 -17.60 34.25
CA LEU A 58 -36.75 -16.21 34.45
C LEU A 58 -35.23 -16.09 34.64
N ILE A 59 -34.58 -17.03 35.35
CA ILE A 59 -33.12 -17.06 35.46
C ILE A 59 -32.46 -17.29 34.09
N LEU A 60 -32.96 -18.22 33.28
CA LEU A 60 -32.48 -18.47 31.93
C LEU A 60 -32.58 -17.22 31.06
N LEU A 61 -33.74 -16.55 31.12
CA LEU A 61 -33.94 -15.29 30.39
C LEU A 61 -32.92 -14.21 30.83
N ALA A 62 -32.70 -14.06 32.11
CA ALA A 62 -31.74 -13.10 32.67
C ALA A 62 -30.31 -13.41 32.22
N VAL A 63 -29.88 -14.68 32.33
CA VAL A 63 -28.54 -15.13 31.91
C VAL A 63 -28.35 -14.96 30.39
N ALA A 64 -29.35 -15.31 29.58
CA ALA A 64 -29.31 -15.11 28.16
C ALA A 64 -29.19 -13.63 27.76
N MET A 65 -29.94 -12.75 28.45
CA MET A 65 -29.85 -11.29 28.25
C MET A 65 -28.48 -10.73 28.64
N ILE A 66 -27.89 -11.21 29.76
CA ILE A 66 -26.55 -10.80 30.16
C ILE A 66 -25.51 -11.27 29.12
N SER A 67 -25.60 -12.53 28.66
CA SER A 67 -24.72 -13.07 27.64
C SER A 67 -24.81 -12.27 26.34
N LEU A 68 -26.05 -11.97 25.87
CA LEU A 68 -26.30 -11.13 24.71
C LEU A 68 -25.65 -9.74 24.85
N PHE A 69 -25.82 -9.12 26.02
CA PHE A 69 -25.25 -7.80 26.30
C PHE A 69 -23.71 -7.83 26.31
N CYS A 70 -23.10 -8.84 26.91
CA CYS A 70 -21.66 -9.05 26.87
C CYS A 70 -21.14 -9.25 25.45
N GLY A 71 -21.85 -10.06 24.64
CA GLY A 71 -21.52 -10.29 23.25
C GLY A 71 -21.64 -9.03 22.37
N ALA A 72 -22.68 -8.23 22.58
CA ALA A 72 -22.87 -6.96 21.88
C ALA A 72 -21.77 -5.94 22.23
N ILE A 73 -21.43 -5.83 23.51
CA ILE A 73 -20.32 -4.96 23.98
C ILE A 73 -18.99 -5.43 23.41
N SER A 74 -18.72 -6.73 23.44
CA SER A 74 -17.52 -7.31 22.85
C SER A 74 -17.41 -7.00 21.37
N GLY A 75 -18.51 -7.16 20.61
CA GLY A 75 -18.58 -6.80 19.20
C GLY A 75 -18.27 -5.33 18.95
N LYS A 76 -18.84 -4.43 19.77
CA LYS A 76 -18.56 -2.99 19.71
C LYS A 76 -17.08 -2.68 19.96
N PHE A 77 -16.47 -3.25 21.00
CA PHE A 77 -15.05 -3.05 21.29
C PHE A 77 -14.15 -3.64 20.20
N ALA A 78 -14.48 -4.83 19.68
CA ALA A 78 -13.73 -5.44 18.59
C ALA A 78 -13.77 -4.57 17.31
N ALA A 79 -14.94 -4.05 16.95
CA ALA A 79 -15.10 -3.15 15.80
C ALA A 79 -14.32 -1.84 15.98
N GLN A 80 -14.41 -1.21 17.15
CA GLN A 80 -13.66 0.00 17.46
C GLN A 80 -12.15 -0.23 17.46
N ALA A 81 -11.68 -1.33 18.05
CA ALA A 81 -10.28 -1.68 18.09
C ALA A 81 -9.72 -1.96 16.70
N SER A 82 -10.41 -2.78 15.89
CA SER A 82 -9.94 -3.16 14.57
C SER A 82 -9.97 -2.00 13.57
N SER A 83 -11.05 -1.22 13.55
CA SER A 83 -11.16 -0.04 12.67
C SER A 83 -10.18 1.06 13.08
N GLY A 84 -9.99 1.27 14.40
CA GLY A 84 -9.02 2.21 14.93
C GLY A 84 -7.58 1.81 14.64
N PHE A 85 -7.26 0.53 14.77
CA PHE A 85 -5.97 -0.02 14.38
C PHE A 85 -5.69 0.17 12.88
N ALA A 86 -6.67 -0.14 12.01
CA ALA A 86 -6.54 0.06 10.58
C ALA A 86 -6.38 1.54 10.20
N LYS A 87 -7.09 2.46 10.88
CA LYS A 87 -6.90 3.90 10.72
C LYS A 87 -5.46 4.32 11.01
N ASN A 88 -4.93 3.92 12.17
CA ASN A 88 -3.57 4.27 12.57
C ASN A 88 -2.54 3.66 11.60
N LEU A 89 -2.77 2.42 11.15
CA LEU A 89 -1.87 1.74 10.23
C LEU A 89 -1.83 2.44 8.85
N ARG A 90 -2.99 2.90 8.33
CA ARG A 90 -3.03 3.73 7.10
C ARG A 90 -2.25 5.03 7.28
N GLN A 91 -2.43 5.67 8.42
CA GLN A 91 -1.72 6.90 8.75
C GLN A 91 -0.21 6.67 8.83
N ASP A 92 0.23 5.60 9.50
CA ASP A 92 1.64 5.26 9.63
C ASP A 92 2.31 4.99 8.28
N ILE A 93 1.65 4.21 7.41
CA ILE A 93 2.15 3.95 6.05
C ILE A 93 2.19 5.24 5.24
N TYR A 94 1.13 6.05 5.28
CA TYR A 94 1.07 7.30 4.52
C TYR A 94 2.19 8.26 4.93
N TYR A 95 2.40 8.47 6.23
CA TYR A 95 3.47 9.32 6.72
C TYR A 95 4.84 8.76 6.36
N LYS A 96 5.01 7.44 6.46
CA LYS A 96 6.27 6.79 6.10
C LYS A 96 6.60 6.98 4.61
N VAL A 97 5.60 6.86 3.73
CA VAL A 97 5.77 7.10 2.29
C VAL A 97 6.13 8.56 1.99
N GLN A 98 5.61 9.53 2.77
CA GLN A 98 5.99 10.94 2.61
C GLN A 98 7.45 11.22 3.00
N GLU A 99 8.05 10.39 3.89
CA GLU A 99 9.46 10.49 4.28
C GLU A 99 10.41 9.80 3.27
N PHE A 100 9.89 9.04 2.32
CA PHE A 100 10.69 8.28 1.36
C PHE A 100 11.49 9.18 0.43
N SER A 101 12.74 8.81 0.16
CA SER A 101 13.51 9.33 -0.94
C SER A 101 13.02 8.77 -2.28
N PHE A 102 13.48 9.34 -3.39
CA PHE A 102 13.18 8.80 -4.72
C PHE A 102 13.67 7.35 -4.85
N ALA A 103 14.84 7.01 -4.32
CA ALA A 103 15.34 5.63 -4.33
C ALA A 103 14.43 4.63 -3.59
N ASN A 104 13.79 5.07 -2.49
CA ASN A 104 12.79 4.23 -1.81
C ASN A 104 11.50 4.10 -2.64
N ILE A 105 11.05 5.18 -3.30
CA ILE A 105 9.86 5.16 -4.16
C ILE A 105 10.08 4.27 -5.39
N ASP A 106 11.27 4.28 -5.98
CA ASP A 106 11.63 3.40 -7.12
C ASP A 106 11.62 1.92 -6.73
N LYS A 107 11.92 1.59 -5.47
CA LYS A 107 11.83 0.22 -4.93
C LYS A 107 10.39 -0.28 -4.86
N PHE A 108 9.44 0.60 -4.57
CA PHE A 108 8.02 0.29 -4.43
C PHE A 108 7.22 0.89 -5.58
N SER A 109 6.55 0.07 -6.40
CA SER A 109 5.63 0.62 -7.40
C SER A 109 4.45 1.34 -6.73
N THR A 110 3.97 2.43 -7.33
CA THR A 110 2.80 3.18 -6.83
C THR A 110 1.57 2.28 -6.66
N ALA A 111 1.33 1.37 -7.61
CA ALA A 111 0.23 0.42 -7.52
C ALA A 111 0.37 -0.51 -6.31
N SER A 112 1.60 -0.97 -6.00
CA SER A 112 1.88 -1.78 -4.82
C SER A 112 1.61 -1.02 -3.52
N LEU A 113 2.02 0.24 -3.42
CA LEU A 113 1.76 1.09 -2.25
C LEU A 113 0.26 1.31 -2.03
N VAL A 114 -0.50 1.56 -3.11
CA VAL A 114 -1.97 1.69 -3.03
C VAL A 114 -2.60 0.39 -2.52
N THR A 115 -2.20 -0.77 -3.04
CA THR A 115 -2.71 -2.08 -2.58
C THR A 115 -2.41 -2.32 -1.10
N ARG A 116 -1.20 -1.96 -0.64
CA ARG A 116 -0.81 -2.07 0.78
C ARG A 116 -1.66 -1.17 1.69
N MET A 117 -2.00 0.04 1.23
CA MET A 117 -2.84 0.99 2.00
C MET A 117 -4.33 0.66 1.98
N THR A 118 -4.79 -0.15 1.05
CA THR A 118 -6.21 -0.53 0.88
C THR A 118 -6.45 -1.97 1.27
N THR A 119 -6.19 -2.90 0.37
CA THR A 119 -6.51 -4.32 0.51
C THR A 119 -5.76 -4.98 1.65
N ASP A 120 -4.43 -4.78 1.74
CA ASP A 120 -3.61 -5.41 2.78
C ASP A 120 -4.00 -4.96 4.18
N ILE A 121 -4.27 -3.67 4.38
CA ILE A 121 -4.76 -3.17 5.68
C ILE A 121 -6.13 -3.75 6.00
N THR A 122 -7.02 -3.91 5.03
CA THR A 122 -8.35 -4.51 5.25
C THR A 122 -8.23 -5.97 5.68
N ASN A 123 -7.33 -6.74 5.06
CA ASN A 123 -7.05 -8.12 5.44
C ASN A 123 -6.54 -8.22 6.88
N ILE A 124 -5.59 -7.36 7.26
CA ILE A 124 -5.06 -7.31 8.62
C ILE A 124 -6.13 -6.84 9.61
N GLN A 125 -6.97 -5.86 9.26
CA GLN A 125 -8.08 -5.41 10.09
C GLN A 125 -9.05 -6.56 10.43
N MET A 126 -9.44 -7.35 9.42
CA MET A 126 -10.32 -8.50 9.62
C MET A 126 -9.67 -9.58 10.47
N ALA A 127 -8.41 -9.90 10.20
CA ALA A 127 -7.66 -10.86 11.01
C ALA A 127 -7.50 -10.40 12.45
N PHE A 128 -7.19 -9.13 12.70
CA PHE A 128 -7.08 -8.56 14.03
C PHE A 128 -8.40 -8.63 14.79
N GLN A 129 -9.53 -8.31 14.14
CA GLN A 129 -10.86 -8.43 14.73
C GLN A 129 -11.19 -9.88 15.10
N MET A 130 -10.85 -10.85 14.24
CA MET A 130 -11.05 -12.27 14.54
C MET A 130 -10.16 -12.74 15.67
N ILE A 131 -8.91 -12.29 15.73
CA ILE A 131 -7.97 -12.67 16.79
C ILE A 131 -8.47 -12.19 18.15
N ILE A 132 -8.88 -10.93 18.30
CA ILE A 132 -9.29 -10.38 19.61
C ILE A 132 -10.67 -10.85 20.08
N ARG A 133 -11.47 -11.48 19.20
CA ARG A 133 -12.82 -11.97 19.54
C ARG A 133 -12.93 -13.48 19.40
N ILE A 134 -12.81 -14.02 18.20
CA ILE A 134 -13.09 -15.44 17.90
C ILE A 134 -11.95 -16.34 18.39
N ALA A 135 -10.68 -15.95 18.17
CA ALA A 135 -9.53 -16.73 18.63
C ALA A 135 -9.43 -16.78 20.18
N VAL A 136 -10.06 -15.85 20.88
CA VAL A 136 -10.17 -15.89 22.36
C VAL A 136 -11.40 -16.68 22.77
N ARG A 137 -12.56 -16.48 22.12
CA ARG A 137 -13.81 -17.17 22.44
C ARG A 137 -13.70 -18.67 22.28
N SER A 138 -13.17 -19.16 21.16
CA SER A 138 -13.20 -20.57 20.82
C SER A 138 -12.42 -21.46 21.80
N PRO A 139 -11.17 -21.15 22.21
CA PRO A 139 -10.47 -21.95 23.21
C PRO A 139 -11.14 -21.90 24.58
N ILE A 140 -11.63 -20.73 25.01
CA ILE A 140 -12.32 -20.58 26.31
C ILE A 140 -13.59 -21.43 26.29
N MET A 141 -14.40 -21.34 25.23
CA MET A 141 -15.62 -22.12 25.08
C MET A 141 -15.31 -23.62 25.11
N LEU A 142 -14.30 -24.05 24.32
CA LEU A 142 -13.88 -25.46 24.27
C LEU A 142 -13.50 -25.99 25.66
N VAL A 143 -12.63 -25.27 26.38
CA VAL A 143 -12.16 -25.69 27.69
C VAL A 143 -13.29 -25.68 28.72
N CYS A 144 -14.09 -24.61 28.75
CA CYS A 144 -15.16 -24.49 29.73
C CYS A 144 -16.31 -25.47 29.46
N ALA A 145 -16.67 -25.73 28.18
CA ALA A 145 -17.68 -26.71 27.83
C ALA A 145 -17.23 -28.15 28.14
N LEU A 146 -15.96 -28.48 27.86
CA LEU A 146 -15.37 -29.75 28.28
C LEU A 146 -15.42 -29.90 29.82
N PHE A 147 -15.01 -28.88 30.57
CA PHE A 147 -15.02 -28.92 32.01
C PHE A 147 -16.44 -29.08 32.57
N ALA A 148 -17.43 -28.38 31.99
CA ALA A 148 -18.83 -28.51 32.35
C ALA A 148 -19.36 -29.92 32.06
N ALA A 149 -19.04 -30.48 30.88
CA ALA A 149 -19.42 -31.86 30.53
C ALA A 149 -18.79 -32.87 31.48
N PHE A 150 -17.50 -32.72 31.83
CA PHE A 150 -16.84 -33.60 32.83
C PHE A 150 -17.44 -33.53 34.23
N LYS A 151 -18.01 -32.40 34.61
CA LYS A 151 -18.72 -32.27 35.88
C LYS A 151 -20.06 -32.98 35.93
N ILE A 152 -20.71 -33.11 34.77
CA ILE A 152 -21.99 -33.84 34.63
C ILE A 152 -21.69 -35.34 34.70
N ASP A 153 -20.93 -35.87 33.76
CA ASP A 153 -20.54 -37.28 33.71
C ASP A 153 -19.14 -37.42 33.11
N ALA A 154 -18.19 -37.92 33.95
CA ALA A 154 -16.81 -38.09 33.51
C ALA A 154 -16.63 -39.24 32.49
N HIS A 155 -17.44 -40.29 32.56
CA HIS A 155 -17.36 -41.42 31.62
C HIS A 155 -17.87 -41.02 30.24
N LEU A 156 -19.00 -40.36 30.16
CA LEU A 156 -19.56 -39.86 28.88
C LEU A 156 -18.63 -38.79 28.27
N SER A 157 -18.02 -37.96 29.09
CA SER A 157 -17.09 -36.93 28.63
C SER A 157 -15.81 -37.45 28.01
N LEU A 158 -15.42 -38.73 28.24
CA LEU A 158 -14.31 -39.38 27.54
C LEU A 158 -14.54 -39.43 26.01
N ILE A 159 -15.79 -39.42 25.55
CA ILE A 159 -16.14 -39.34 24.14
C ILE A 159 -15.50 -38.09 23.52
N TYR A 160 -15.57 -36.95 24.21
CA TYR A 160 -14.99 -35.71 23.70
C TYR A 160 -13.46 -35.72 23.70
N VAL A 161 -12.84 -36.34 24.71
CA VAL A 161 -11.37 -36.49 24.79
C VAL A 161 -10.81 -37.28 23.62
N ILE A 162 -11.59 -38.22 23.07
CA ILE A 162 -11.23 -38.97 21.89
C ILE A 162 -11.58 -38.24 20.60
N THR A 163 -12.81 -37.71 20.50
CA THR A 163 -13.33 -37.09 19.27
C THR A 163 -12.67 -35.77 18.94
N VAL A 164 -12.42 -34.89 19.95
CA VAL A 164 -11.81 -33.57 19.73
C VAL A 164 -10.40 -33.68 19.13
N PRO A 165 -9.46 -34.50 19.64
CA PRO A 165 -8.17 -34.67 18.99
C PRO A 165 -8.26 -35.29 17.59
N ILE A 166 -9.13 -36.27 17.36
CA ILE A 166 -9.31 -36.87 16.04
C ILE A 166 -9.79 -35.85 15.03
N LEU A 167 -10.82 -35.08 15.40
CA LEU A 167 -11.33 -33.97 14.57
C LEU A 167 -10.25 -32.91 14.36
N GLY A 168 -9.52 -32.52 15.41
CA GLY A 168 -8.42 -31.55 15.34
C GLY A 168 -7.32 -31.98 14.37
N ILE A 169 -6.90 -33.23 14.41
CA ILE A 169 -5.92 -33.82 13.48
C ILE A 169 -6.48 -33.81 12.06
N GLY A 170 -7.75 -34.19 11.88
CA GLY A 170 -8.42 -34.15 10.57
C GLY A 170 -8.47 -32.74 9.96
N LEU A 171 -8.89 -31.75 10.74
CA LEU A 171 -8.90 -30.35 10.33
C LEU A 171 -7.49 -29.82 10.02
N TYR A 172 -6.51 -30.14 10.86
CA TYR A 172 -5.10 -29.80 10.64
C TYR A 172 -4.57 -30.39 9.34
N ALA A 173 -4.87 -31.67 9.07
CA ALA A 173 -4.46 -32.32 7.83
C ALA A 173 -5.08 -31.68 6.59
N ILE A 174 -6.35 -31.25 6.65
CA ILE A 174 -7.02 -30.48 5.58
C ILE A 174 -6.27 -29.18 5.36
N ILE A 175 -6.00 -28.40 6.41
CA ILE A 175 -5.30 -27.12 6.32
C ILE A 175 -3.91 -27.29 5.70
N MET A 176 -3.13 -28.26 6.16
CA MET A 176 -1.77 -28.51 5.65
C MET A 176 -1.74 -28.91 4.17
N LYS A 177 -2.78 -29.62 3.68
CA LYS A 177 -2.90 -29.99 2.27
C LYS A 177 -3.36 -28.82 1.39
N VAL A 178 -4.23 -27.97 1.91
CA VAL A 178 -4.83 -26.86 1.15
C VAL A 178 -3.87 -25.67 1.07
N HIS A 179 -3.11 -25.39 2.11
CA HIS A 179 -2.19 -24.25 2.19
C HIS A 179 -1.25 -24.11 0.97
N PRO A 180 -0.48 -25.15 0.54
CA PRO A 180 0.41 -25.02 -0.60
C PRO A 180 -0.32 -24.89 -1.94
N ILE A 181 -1.60 -25.27 -2.01
CA ILE A 181 -2.42 -25.08 -3.20
C ILE A 181 -2.82 -23.60 -3.28
N PHE A 182 -3.28 -23.00 -2.18
CA PHE A 182 -3.60 -21.58 -2.15
C PHE A 182 -2.39 -20.69 -2.42
N GLU A 183 -1.20 -21.01 -1.90
CA GLU A 183 0.02 -20.26 -2.24
C GLU A 183 0.28 -20.24 -3.76
N ARG A 184 0.08 -21.39 -4.44
CA ARG A 184 0.20 -21.44 -5.91
C ARG A 184 -0.90 -20.64 -6.60
N VAL A 185 -2.13 -20.74 -6.13
CA VAL A 185 -3.25 -19.96 -6.65
C VAL A 185 -2.96 -18.46 -6.56
N PHE A 186 -2.50 -17.96 -5.41
CA PHE A 186 -2.18 -16.54 -5.25
C PHE A 186 -1.05 -16.08 -6.17
N LYS A 187 0.02 -16.87 -6.33
CA LYS A 187 1.08 -16.57 -7.31
C LYS A 187 0.56 -16.52 -8.75
N THR A 188 -0.38 -17.41 -9.08
CA THR A 188 -1.00 -17.42 -10.41
C THR A 188 -1.95 -16.23 -10.58
N TYR A 189 -2.64 -15.77 -9.53
CA TYR A 189 -3.41 -14.53 -9.54
C TYR A 189 -2.55 -13.30 -9.78
N ASP A 190 -1.36 -13.21 -9.15
CA ASP A 190 -0.42 -12.13 -9.40
C ASP A 190 0.00 -12.08 -10.87
N HIS A 191 0.24 -13.25 -11.47
CA HIS A 191 0.54 -13.37 -12.89
C HIS A 191 -0.64 -12.98 -13.79
N LEU A 192 -1.87 -13.41 -13.44
CA LEU A 192 -3.09 -12.98 -14.14
C LEU A 192 -3.28 -11.47 -14.10
N ASN A 193 -3.10 -10.88 -12.91
CA ASN A 193 -3.21 -9.42 -12.75
C ASN A 193 -2.17 -8.67 -13.62
N ALA A 194 -0.94 -9.18 -13.72
CA ALA A 194 0.08 -8.61 -14.58
C ALA A 194 -0.33 -8.67 -16.07
N ILE A 195 -0.87 -9.81 -16.54
CA ILE A 195 -1.38 -9.97 -17.91
C ILE A 195 -2.52 -8.98 -18.19
N VAL A 196 -3.50 -8.90 -17.28
CA VAL A 196 -4.64 -7.97 -17.43
C VAL A 196 -4.17 -6.52 -17.44
N GLN A 197 -3.25 -6.15 -16.57
CA GLN A 197 -2.71 -4.79 -16.51
C GLN A 197 -1.92 -4.44 -17.76
N GLU A 198 -1.08 -5.35 -18.27
CA GLU A 198 -0.35 -5.21 -19.53
C GLU A 198 -1.30 -5.03 -20.71
N ASN A 199 -2.33 -5.89 -20.81
CA ASN A 199 -3.32 -5.84 -21.88
C ASN A 199 -4.13 -4.53 -21.84
N LEU A 200 -4.62 -4.10 -20.67
CA LEU A 200 -5.36 -2.84 -20.52
C LEU A 200 -4.51 -1.63 -20.85
N TYR A 201 -3.24 -1.63 -20.45
CA TYR A 201 -2.30 -0.57 -20.81
C TYR A 201 -2.03 -0.53 -22.30
N GLY A 202 -1.82 -1.71 -22.92
CA GLY A 202 -1.54 -1.90 -24.33
C GLY A 202 -2.79 -2.09 -25.22
N ILE A 203 -4.02 -1.87 -24.73
CA ILE A 203 -5.25 -2.25 -25.43
C ILE A 203 -5.39 -1.63 -26.83
N ARG A 204 -4.87 -0.41 -27.03
CA ARG A 204 -4.86 0.25 -28.33
C ARG A 204 -3.93 -0.49 -29.32
N VAL A 205 -2.82 -1.04 -28.84
CA VAL A 205 -1.90 -1.85 -29.65
C VAL A 205 -2.56 -3.17 -30.01
N VAL A 206 -3.16 -3.87 -29.04
CA VAL A 206 -3.89 -5.12 -29.28
C VAL A 206 -4.96 -4.92 -30.37
N LYS A 207 -5.74 -3.83 -30.27
CA LYS A 207 -6.78 -3.48 -31.24
C LYS A 207 -6.21 -3.11 -32.61
N SER A 208 -5.12 -2.33 -32.64
CA SER A 208 -4.53 -1.90 -33.93
C SER A 208 -3.87 -3.05 -34.69
N PHE A 209 -3.39 -4.07 -33.98
CA PHE A 209 -2.76 -5.26 -34.61
C PHE A 209 -3.72 -6.47 -34.68
N THR A 210 -5.00 -6.31 -34.32
CA THR A 210 -6.01 -7.39 -34.33
C THR A 210 -5.53 -8.66 -33.62
N ARG A 211 -5.00 -8.51 -32.39
CA ARG A 211 -4.42 -9.60 -31.59
C ARG A 211 -5.27 -10.01 -30.38
N GLU A 212 -6.58 -9.73 -30.42
CA GLU A 212 -7.52 -10.04 -29.35
C GLU A 212 -7.53 -11.53 -29.02
N ASP A 213 -7.60 -12.40 -30.04
CA ASP A 213 -7.65 -13.85 -29.83
C ASP A 213 -6.38 -14.39 -29.15
N HIS A 214 -5.21 -13.80 -29.47
CA HIS A 214 -3.97 -14.17 -28.81
C HIS A 214 -3.98 -13.82 -27.32
N GLU A 215 -4.42 -12.61 -26.97
CA GLU A 215 -4.50 -12.14 -25.59
C GLU A 215 -5.59 -12.90 -24.80
N VAL A 216 -6.73 -13.20 -25.41
CA VAL A 216 -7.76 -14.06 -24.82
C VAL A 216 -7.20 -15.46 -24.53
N GLY A 217 -6.48 -16.06 -25.48
CA GLY A 217 -5.85 -17.37 -25.27
C GLY A 217 -4.81 -17.38 -24.13
N LYS A 218 -4.02 -16.30 -23.99
CA LYS A 218 -3.06 -16.11 -22.89
C LYS A 218 -3.78 -16.00 -21.53
N PHE A 219 -4.87 -15.22 -21.49
CA PHE A 219 -5.71 -15.07 -20.30
C PHE A 219 -6.36 -16.42 -19.92
N ASP A 220 -6.96 -17.11 -20.89
CA ASP A 220 -7.68 -18.38 -20.64
C ASP A 220 -6.75 -19.46 -20.07
N GLN A 221 -5.51 -19.58 -20.55
CA GLN A 221 -4.53 -20.53 -20.02
C GLN A 221 -4.26 -20.30 -18.52
N VAL A 222 -4.08 -19.04 -18.12
CA VAL A 222 -3.80 -18.70 -16.72
C VAL A 222 -5.06 -18.84 -15.87
N SER A 223 -6.22 -18.43 -16.40
CA SER A 223 -7.52 -18.59 -15.76
C SER A 223 -7.86 -20.06 -15.52
N ASP A 224 -7.62 -20.95 -16.51
CA ASP A 224 -7.79 -22.39 -16.38
C ASP A 224 -6.88 -23.01 -15.30
N ASN A 225 -5.64 -22.53 -15.19
CA ASN A 225 -4.72 -22.96 -14.14
C ASN A 225 -5.25 -22.58 -12.75
N ILE A 226 -5.74 -21.35 -12.59
CA ILE A 226 -6.41 -20.88 -11.36
C ILE A 226 -7.60 -21.77 -11.06
N TYR A 227 -8.49 -21.97 -12.02
CA TYR A 227 -9.67 -22.82 -11.87
C TYR A 227 -9.32 -24.23 -11.37
N ARG A 228 -8.40 -24.91 -12.05
CA ARG A 228 -8.01 -26.29 -11.67
C ARG A 228 -7.42 -26.37 -10.26
N ASN A 229 -6.58 -25.42 -9.88
CA ASN A 229 -6.01 -25.39 -8.53
C ASN A 229 -7.05 -25.00 -7.49
N PHE A 230 -7.94 -24.06 -7.81
CA PHE A 230 -9.01 -23.64 -6.91
C PHE A 230 -9.99 -24.79 -6.66
N VAL A 231 -10.42 -25.50 -7.70
CA VAL A 231 -11.27 -26.69 -7.58
C VAL A 231 -10.63 -27.75 -6.69
N LYS A 232 -9.31 -28.02 -6.85
CA LYS A 232 -8.61 -28.97 -5.97
C LYS A 232 -8.59 -28.51 -4.50
N ALA A 233 -8.39 -27.22 -4.26
CA ALA A 233 -8.44 -26.66 -2.90
C ALA A 233 -9.84 -26.80 -2.30
N GLU A 234 -10.86 -26.41 -3.05
CA GLU A 234 -12.28 -26.48 -2.62
C GLU A 234 -12.75 -27.92 -2.40
N GLN A 235 -12.34 -28.87 -3.24
CA GLN A 235 -12.63 -30.29 -3.04
C GLN A 235 -12.07 -30.82 -1.71
N ILE A 236 -10.87 -30.40 -1.32
CA ILE A 236 -10.29 -30.79 -0.03
C ILE A 236 -11.00 -30.07 1.11
N LEU A 237 -11.30 -28.76 0.96
CA LEU A 237 -12.06 -27.99 1.95
C LEU A 237 -13.49 -28.49 2.12
N ALA A 238 -14.11 -28.99 1.07
CA ALA A 238 -15.46 -29.56 1.12
C ALA A 238 -15.57 -30.73 2.11
N PHE A 239 -14.47 -31.46 2.39
CA PHE A 239 -14.44 -32.51 3.42
C PHE A 239 -14.57 -31.97 4.85
N ASN A 240 -14.38 -30.66 5.06
CA ASN A 240 -14.47 -30.07 6.39
C ASN A 240 -15.87 -30.25 7.01
N MET A 241 -16.93 -29.94 6.24
CA MET A 241 -18.30 -30.09 6.75
C MET A 241 -18.72 -31.55 6.99
N PRO A 242 -18.49 -32.53 6.07
CA PRO A 242 -18.76 -33.95 6.33
C PRO A 242 -17.97 -34.50 7.53
N LEU A 243 -16.69 -34.13 7.68
CA LEU A 243 -15.87 -34.54 8.82
C LEU A 243 -16.44 -34.04 10.14
N MET A 244 -16.85 -32.78 10.14
CA MET A 244 -17.51 -32.14 11.28
C MET A 244 -18.83 -32.81 11.62
N GLN A 245 -19.70 -33.06 10.61
CA GLN A 245 -20.97 -33.74 10.81
C GLN A 245 -20.79 -35.17 11.31
N LEU A 246 -19.81 -35.89 10.78
CA LEU A 246 -19.48 -37.24 11.26
C LEU A 246 -19.10 -37.21 12.75
N ALA A 247 -18.26 -36.24 13.16
CA ALA A 247 -17.89 -36.10 14.56
C ALA A 247 -19.10 -35.75 15.44
N VAL A 248 -19.97 -34.80 15.00
CA VAL A 248 -21.21 -34.42 15.72
C VAL A 248 -22.12 -35.66 15.90
N TYR A 249 -22.47 -36.34 14.80
CA TYR A 249 -23.38 -37.48 14.86
C TYR A 249 -22.79 -38.65 15.63
N THR A 250 -21.46 -38.92 15.51
CA THR A 250 -20.80 -39.95 16.29
C THR A 250 -20.87 -39.64 17.79
N CYS A 251 -20.57 -38.39 18.21
CA CYS A 251 -20.72 -37.98 19.60
C CYS A 251 -22.18 -38.11 20.07
N MET A 252 -23.14 -37.61 19.27
CA MET A 252 -24.56 -37.70 19.63
C MET A 252 -25.04 -39.13 19.79
N LEU A 253 -24.69 -40.03 18.83
CA LEU A 253 -25.07 -41.46 18.90
C LEU A 253 -24.46 -42.16 20.12
N LEU A 254 -23.17 -41.90 20.40
CA LEU A 254 -22.50 -42.49 21.56
C LEU A 254 -23.08 -41.95 22.88
N ILE A 255 -23.36 -40.67 22.97
CA ILE A 255 -24.00 -40.06 24.16
C ILE A 255 -25.42 -40.58 24.33
N CYS A 256 -26.20 -40.69 23.24
CA CYS A 256 -27.54 -41.28 23.29
C CYS A 256 -27.48 -42.71 23.78
N TRP A 257 -26.63 -43.56 23.19
CA TRP A 257 -26.56 -44.98 23.54
C TRP A 257 -26.05 -45.22 24.95
N LEU A 258 -24.91 -44.62 25.29
CA LEU A 258 -24.28 -44.82 26.61
C LEU A 258 -25.04 -44.09 27.72
N GLY A 259 -25.56 -42.86 27.43
CA GLY A 259 -26.35 -42.09 28.38
C GLY A 259 -27.70 -42.74 28.67
N ALA A 260 -28.43 -43.17 27.62
CA ALA A 260 -29.69 -43.91 27.83
C ALA A 260 -29.47 -45.20 28.62
N ARG A 261 -28.36 -45.94 28.33
CA ARG A 261 -27.99 -47.12 29.09
C ARG A 261 -27.68 -46.82 30.57
N ALA A 262 -27.01 -45.67 30.85
CA ALA A 262 -26.73 -45.22 32.19
C ALA A 262 -28.03 -44.88 32.96
N ILE A 263 -28.95 -44.13 32.33
CA ILE A 263 -30.27 -43.77 32.93
C ILE A 263 -31.10 -45.04 33.23
N VAL A 264 -31.19 -45.98 32.26
CA VAL A 264 -31.96 -47.23 32.48
C VAL A 264 -31.32 -48.11 33.54
N ALA A 265 -29.98 -48.18 33.60
CA ALA A 265 -29.28 -48.99 34.60
C ALA A 265 -29.48 -48.52 36.05
N CYS A 266 -29.73 -47.20 36.25
CA CYS A 266 -30.03 -46.61 37.54
C CYS A 266 -31.52 -46.69 37.91
N GLY A 267 -32.40 -47.31 37.08
CA GLY A 267 -33.82 -47.46 37.36
C GLY A 267 -34.60 -46.15 37.45
N GLY A 268 -34.07 -45.07 36.93
CA GLY A 268 -34.65 -43.72 37.00
C GLY A 268 -34.39 -42.99 38.35
N ASP A 269 -33.52 -43.53 39.21
CA ASP A 269 -33.13 -42.82 40.43
C ASP A 269 -32.02 -41.80 40.15
N GLU A 270 -32.39 -40.53 40.14
CA GLU A 270 -31.52 -39.39 39.86
C GLU A 270 -30.32 -39.28 40.81
N ALA A 271 -30.45 -39.81 42.04
CA ALA A 271 -29.38 -39.78 43.02
C ALA A 271 -28.25 -40.78 42.73
N LEU A 272 -28.47 -41.73 41.82
CA LEU A 272 -27.54 -42.82 41.49
C LEU A 272 -26.97 -42.74 40.07
N GLY A 273 -27.44 -41.81 39.23
CA GLY A 273 -27.04 -41.73 37.81
C GLY A 273 -27.32 -40.39 37.11
N LEU A 274 -27.25 -40.42 35.78
CA LEU A 274 -27.45 -39.24 34.93
C LEU A 274 -28.94 -38.85 34.88
N SER A 275 -29.26 -37.56 35.14
CA SER A 275 -30.62 -37.05 35.01
C SER A 275 -30.97 -36.76 33.52
N THR A 276 -32.30 -36.61 33.24
CA THR A 276 -32.81 -36.27 31.92
C THR A 276 -32.30 -34.88 31.48
N GLY A 277 -32.28 -33.93 32.36
CA GLY A 277 -31.78 -32.58 32.07
C GLY A 277 -30.27 -32.51 31.87
N GLU A 278 -29.50 -33.26 32.65
CA GLU A 278 -28.05 -33.40 32.48
C GLU A 278 -27.72 -34.05 31.14
N PHE A 279 -28.46 -35.10 30.74
CA PHE A 279 -28.34 -35.72 29.44
C PHE A 279 -28.57 -34.72 28.30
N MET A 280 -29.62 -33.91 28.36
CA MET A 280 -29.90 -32.87 27.37
C MET A 280 -28.79 -31.78 27.34
N SER A 281 -28.20 -31.48 28.48
CA SER A 281 -27.08 -30.54 28.56
C SER A 281 -25.82 -31.05 27.82
N LEU A 282 -25.54 -32.35 27.88
CA LEU A 282 -24.42 -32.95 27.13
C LEU A 282 -24.59 -32.80 25.62
N PHE A 283 -25.80 -32.85 25.08
CA PHE A 283 -26.05 -32.56 23.66
C PHE A 283 -25.64 -31.11 23.31
N THR A 284 -26.06 -30.17 24.14
CA THR A 284 -25.73 -28.76 23.92
C THR A 284 -24.23 -28.51 23.99
N TYR A 285 -23.54 -29.11 24.97
CA TYR A 285 -22.08 -29.04 25.05
C TYR A 285 -21.37 -29.69 23.89
N THR A 286 -21.92 -30.81 23.35
CA THR A 286 -21.39 -31.42 22.12
C THR A 286 -21.32 -30.42 20.98
N MET A 287 -22.42 -29.71 20.74
CA MET A 287 -22.47 -28.68 19.69
C MET A 287 -21.49 -27.55 19.96
N GLN A 288 -21.44 -27.03 21.19
CA GLN A 288 -20.53 -25.94 21.56
C GLN A 288 -19.06 -26.32 21.42
N ILE A 289 -18.66 -27.52 21.86
CA ILE A 289 -17.28 -28.04 21.75
C ILE A 289 -16.86 -28.15 20.28
N LEU A 290 -17.68 -28.80 19.45
CA LEU A 290 -17.33 -29.08 18.07
C LEU A 290 -17.37 -27.80 17.20
N MET A 291 -18.35 -26.90 17.43
CA MET A 291 -18.40 -25.59 16.78
C MET A 291 -17.21 -24.69 17.15
N SER A 292 -16.77 -24.75 18.41
CA SER A 292 -15.58 -24.01 18.85
C SER A 292 -14.32 -24.46 18.11
N LEU A 293 -14.18 -25.76 17.88
CA LEU A 293 -13.04 -26.29 17.13
C LEU A 293 -13.08 -25.88 15.64
N MET A 294 -14.25 -25.86 15.04
CA MET A 294 -14.46 -25.38 13.67
C MET A 294 -14.10 -23.88 13.54
N MET A 295 -14.58 -23.06 14.50
CA MET A 295 -14.25 -21.62 14.51
C MET A 295 -12.74 -21.38 14.69
N LEU A 296 -12.07 -22.18 15.52
CA LEU A 296 -10.62 -22.10 15.69
C LEU A 296 -9.87 -22.41 14.39
N SER A 297 -10.33 -23.42 13.64
CA SER A 297 -9.79 -23.77 12.32
C SER A 297 -9.93 -22.59 11.33
N MET A 298 -11.11 -21.93 11.30
CA MET A 298 -11.35 -20.77 10.45
C MET A 298 -10.43 -19.59 10.79
N VAL A 299 -10.24 -19.30 12.08
CA VAL A 299 -9.32 -18.24 12.54
C VAL A 299 -7.88 -18.54 12.10
N PHE A 300 -7.45 -19.80 12.18
CA PHE A 300 -6.12 -20.19 11.77
C PHE A 300 -5.88 -19.93 10.28
N VAL A 301 -6.84 -20.28 9.42
CA VAL A 301 -6.77 -19.98 7.96
C VAL A 301 -6.67 -18.48 7.72
N MET A 302 -7.50 -17.67 8.41
CA MET A 302 -7.47 -16.22 8.27
C MET A 302 -6.12 -15.61 8.71
N ILE A 303 -5.51 -16.11 9.77
CA ILE A 303 -4.18 -15.65 10.21
C ILE A 303 -3.12 -15.94 9.14
N ILE A 304 -3.17 -17.13 8.52
CA ILE A 304 -2.25 -17.49 7.43
C ILE A 304 -2.42 -16.53 6.24
N MET A 305 -3.65 -16.26 5.82
CA MET A 305 -3.92 -15.34 4.71
C MET A 305 -3.46 -13.91 5.03
N ALA A 306 -3.69 -13.44 6.25
CA ALA A 306 -3.28 -12.11 6.66
C ALA A 306 -1.76 -11.96 6.82
N ARG A 307 -1.00 -13.06 6.98
CA ARG A 307 0.44 -13.02 7.16
C ARG A 307 1.16 -12.37 5.99
N ALA A 308 0.81 -12.71 4.75
CA ALA A 308 1.41 -12.12 3.55
C ALA A 308 1.17 -10.60 3.48
N SER A 309 -0.06 -10.16 3.79
CA SER A 309 -0.40 -8.72 3.87
C SER A 309 0.40 -8.03 4.99
N ALA A 310 0.58 -8.71 6.14
CA ALA A 310 1.37 -8.19 7.26
C ALA A 310 2.86 -8.03 6.90
N GLU A 311 3.43 -8.98 6.18
CA GLU A 311 4.82 -8.93 5.71
C GLU A 311 5.04 -7.74 4.76
N ARG A 312 4.15 -7.54 3.77
CA ARG A 312 4.22 -6.39 2.84
C ARG A 312 4.08 -5.04 3.54
N ILE A 313 3.18 -4.93 4.53
CA ILE A 313 3.04 -3.70 5.30
C ILE A 313 4.26 -3.43 6.17
N CYS A 314 4.79 -4.46 6.84
CA CYS A 314 5.99 -4.32 7.66
C CYS A 314 7.21 -3.93 6.83
N GLU A 315 7.32 -4.39 5.60
CA GLU A 315 8.38 -3.99 4.67
C GLU A 315 8.38 -2.46 4.48
N VAL A 316 7.22 -1.84 4.20
CA VAL A 316 7.11 -0.39 4.06
C VAL A 316 7.40 0.34 5.37
N LEU A 317 6.84 -0.14 6.49
CA LEU A 317 7.04 0.51 7.80
C LEU A 317 8.48 0.42 8.32
N SER A 318 9.22 -0.62 7.94
CA SER A 318 10.61 -0.80 8.32
C SER A 318 11.61 -0.18 7.35
N GLU A 319 11.15 0.27 6.18
CA GLU A 319 12.01 0.94 5.21
C GLU A 319 12.45 2.30 5.75
N GLU A 320 13.73 2.59 5.71
CA GLU A 320 14.27 3.88 6.10
C GLU A 320 14.59 4.73 4.87
N SER A 321 14.34 6.03 4.96
CA SER A 321 14.77 6.96 3.91
C SER A 321 16.28 6.87 3.71
N THR A 322 16.70 6.73 2.45
CA THR A 322 18.12 6.71 2.09
C THR A 322 18.77 8.09 2.25
N LEU A 323 17.95 9.15 2.23
CA LEU A 323 18.39 10.52 2.40
C LEU A 323 18.02 11.00 3.79
N LYS A 324 19.02 11.50 4.53
CA LYS A 324 18.85 12.09 5.86
C LYS A 324 19.58 13.41 5.91
N ASN A 325 19.07 14.36 6.68
CA ASN A 325 19.79 15.58 7.01
C ASN A 325 21.02 15.24 7.86
N PRO A 326 22.14 15.98 7.70
CA PRO A 326 23.28 15.87 8.59
C PRO A 326 22.93 16.39 10.00
N GLU A 327 23.79 16.13 10.98
CA GLU A 327 23.60 16.59 12.38
C GLU A 327 23.59 18.12 12.49
N HIS A 328 24.36 18.80 11.64
CA HIS A 328 24.46 20.27 11.59
C HIS A 328 24.21 20.76 10.15
N PRO A 329 22.94 20.82 9.69
CA PRO A 329 22.63 21.19 8.33
C PRO A 329 22.84 22.68 8.06
N VAL A 330 23.30 23.00 6.84
CA VAL A 330 23.33 24.36 6.32
C VAL A 330 21.95 24.72 5.78
N TYR A 331 21.37 25.84 6.21
CA TYR A 331 20.01 26.25 5.83
C TYR A 331 19.98 27.29 4.70
N GLU A 332 21.09 27.95 4.40
CA GLU A 332 21.15 29.01 3.40
C GLU A 332 22.00 28.61 2.20
N VAL A 333 21.39 28.63 1.02
CA VAL A 333 22.09 28.51 -0.26
C VAL A 333 22.55 29.91 -0.68
N LYS A 334 23.84 30.15 -0.77
CA LYS A 334 24.40 31.50 -1.02
C LYS A 334 24.05 32.03 -2.42
N ASN A 335 24.32 31.22 -3.44
CA ASN A 335 24.14 31.59 -4.85
C ASN A 335 23.79 30.33 -5.68
N GLY A 336 23.68 30.50 -6.99
CA GLY A 336 23.38 29.43 -7.95
C GLY A 336 24.59 28.76 -8.58
N ASP A 337 25.80 28.86 -7.97
CA ASP A 337 26.99 28.15 -8.44
C ASP A 337 26.82 26.64 -8.24
N ILE A 338 27.23 25.84 -9.23
CA ILE A 338 27.14 24.39 -9.17
C ILE A 338 28.47 23.79 -9.62
N GLN A 339 29.02 22.89 -8.80
CA GLN A 339 30.25 22.18 -9.15
C GLN A 339 30.06 20.67 -8.95
N PHE A 340 30.38 19.89 -9.97
CA PHE A 340 30.53 18.44 -9.90
C PHE A 340 32.05 18.14 -9.80
N ASP A 341 32.42 17.41 -8.76
CA ASP A 341 33.81 17.06 -8.49
C ASP A 341 33.93 15.52 -8.50
N ASN A 342 34.44 15.00 -9.63
CA ASN A 342 34.66 13.57 -9.89
C ASN A 342 33.43 12.68 -9.56
N VAL A 343 32.25 13.06 -10.04
CA VAL A 343 30.99 12.42 -9.67
C VAL A 343 30.78 11.12 -10.40
N VAL A 344 30.57 10.04 -9.63
CA VAL A 344 30.10 8.74 -10.10
C VAL A 344 28.72 8.46 -9.49
N PHE A 345 27.78 7.99 -10.30
CA PHE A 345 26.43 7.68 -9.83
C PHE A 345 25.87 6.40 -10.44
N SER A 346 25.23 5.60 -9.60
CA SER A 346 24.47 4.40 -9.98
C SER A 346 23.19 4.30 -9.17
N TYR A 347 22.04 4.04 -9.80
CA TYR A 347 20.77 3.76 -9.10
C TYR A 347 20.83 2.46 -8.29
N ASN A 348 21.59 1.49 -8.77
CA ASN A 348 21.83 0.24 -8.08
C ASN A 348 23.34 0.07 -7.85
N LYS A 349 23.74 -0.06 -6.57
CA LYS A 349 25.14 -0.27 -6.17
C LYS A 349 25.78 -1.56 -6.73
N LYS A 350 24.95 -2.48 -7.26
CA LYS A 350 25.40 -3.74 -7.87
C LYS A 350 25.45 -3.69 -9.40
N ALA A 351 25.18 -2.54 -10.01
CA ALA A 351 25.26 -2.40 -11.47
C ALA A 351 26.71 -2.52 -11.97
N ASP A 352 26.90 -3.22 -13.07
CA ASP A 352 28.23 -3.41 -13.67
C ASP A 352 28.82 -2.12 -14.24
N LYS A 353 27.96 -1.17 -14.66
CA LYS A 353 28.38 0.14 -15.17
C LYS A 353 27.65 1.25 -14.42
N PRO A 354 28.34 2.34 -14.05
CA PRO A 354 27.70 3.52 -13.49
C PRO A 354 26.84 4.24 -14.53
N VAL A 355 25.82 4.95 -14.08
CA VAL A 355 24.97 5.80 -14.91
C VAL A 355 25.65 7.12 -15.25
N LEU A 356 26.43 7.67 -14.31
CA LEU A 356 27.35 8.79 -14.54
C LEU A 356 28.75 8.34 -14.11
N ASN A 357 29.75 8.66 -14.94
CA ASN A 357 31.12 8.19 -14.79
C ASN A 357 32.10 9.36 -14.76
N HIS A 358 32.69 9.62 -13.59
CA HIS A 358 33.73 10.64 -13.35
C HIS A 358 33.39 12.03 -13.94
N VAL A 359 32.16 12.50 -13.72
CA VAL A 359 31.68 13.79 -14.23
C VAL A 359 32.32 14.93 -13.46
N ASN A 360 32.96 15.85 -14.19
CA ASN A 360 33.50 17.11 -13.70
C ASN A 360 32.84 18.27 -14.46
N LEU A 361 32.23 19.21 -13.73
CA LEU A 361 31.49 20.33 -14.30
C LEU A 361 31.52 21.52 -13.35
N ASN A 362 31.65 22.72 -13.91
CA ASN A 362 31.57 23.97 -13.15
C ASN A 362 30.62 24.95 -13.85
N ILE A 363 29.55 25.36 -13.16
CA ILE A 363 28.51 26.28 -13.62
C ILE A 363 28.49 27.49 -12.67
N ARG A 364 28.57 28.69 -13.21
CA ARG A 364 28.48 29.93 -12.42
C ARG A 364 27.05 30.40 -12.27
N SER A 365 26.76 31.04 -11.17
CA SER A 365 25.46 31.64 -10.90
C SER A 365 25.01 32.57 -12.05
N GLY A 366 23.74 32.47 -12.42
CA GLY A 366 23.12 33.24 -13.49
C GLY A 366 23.33 32.66 -14.91
N GLN A 367 24.24 31.71 -15.12
CA GLN A 367 24.45 31.10 -16.43
C GLN A 367 23.25 30.28 -16.90
N THR A 368 23.06 30.26 -18.22
CA THR A 368 22.14 29.35 -18.89
C THR A 368 22.94 28.19 -19.50
N ILE A 369 22.66 26.98 -19.07
CA ILE A 369 23.34 25.76 -19.46
C ILE A 369 22.42 24.88 -20.30
N GLY A 370 22.84 24.55 -21.50
CA GLY A 370 22.20 23.52 -22.33
C GLY A 370 22.78 22.13 -22.04
N VAL A 371 21.97 21.09 -21.98
CA VAL A 371 22.43 19.70 -21.87
C VAL A 371 21.85 18.90 -23.04
N ILE A 372 22.74 18.39 -23.88
CA ILE A 372 22.40 17.59 -25.07
C ILE A 372 23.05 16.21 -24.99
N GLY A 373 22.45 15.25 -25.65
CA GLY A 373 22.96 13.89 -25.76
C GLY A 373 21.87 12.93 -26.25
N GLY A 374 22.26 11.76 -26.67
CA GLY A 374 21.38 10.71 -27.14
C GLY A 374 20.35 10.25 -26.08
N THR A 375 19.35 9.49 -26.51
CA THR A 375 18.42 8.85 -25.57
C THR A 375 19.20 7.85 -24.71
N GLY A 376 19.01 7.92 -23.38
CA GLY A 376 19.76 7.07 -22.44
C GLY A 376 21.14 7.59 -22.02
N SER A 377 21.58 8.78 -22.47
CA SER A 377 22.88 9.38 -22.11
C SER A 377 22.95 9.92 -20.66
N SER A 378 21.95 9.69 -19.84
CA SER A 378 21.91 10.02 -18.41
C SER A 378 21.72 11.51 -18.06
N LYS A 379 21.15 12.31 -18.98
CA LYS A 379 20.90 13.76 -18.77
C LYS A 379 20.05 14.05 -17.55
N SER A 380 18.89 13.37 -17.44
CA SER A 380 17.98 13.54 -16.27
C SER A 380 18.66 13.12 -14.97
N SER A 381 19.49 12.05 -15.00
CA SER A 381 20.23 11.62 -13.81
C SER A 381 21.22 12.67 -13.33
N LEU A 382 21.90 13.37 -14.25
CA LEU A 382 22.82 14.46 -13.92
C LEU A 382 22.13 15.56 -13.11
N VAL A 383 21.01 16.05 -13.61
CA VAL A 383 20.32 17.19 -12.98
C VAL A 383 19.55 16.82 -11.70
N GLN A 384 19.11 15.56 -11.56
CA GLN A 384 18.42 15.07 -10.36
C GLN A 384 19.32 15.03 -9.11
N LEU A 385 20.63 15.01 -9.29
CA LEU A 385 21.58 15.03 -8.19
C LEU A 385 21.74 16.43 -7.57
N ILE A 386 21.46 17.51 -8.32
CA ILE A 386 21.61 18.89 -7.85
C ILE A 386 20.64 19.20 -6.68
N PRO A 387 19.31 18.94 -6.78
CA PRO A 387 18.38 19.08 -5.66
C PRO A 387 18.47 17.92 -4.66
N ARG A 388 19.50 17.09 -4.75
CA ARG A 388 19.70 15.91 -3.91
C ARG A 388 18.47 14.99 -3.89
N LEU A 389 17.95 14.61 -5.09
CA LEU A 389 16.91 13.57 -5.18
C LEU A 389 17.50 12.19 -4.95
N TYR A 390 18.78 12.02 -5.27
CA TYR A 390 19.65 10.88 -4.97
C TYR A 390 21.00 11.38 -4.46
N ASP A 391 21.68 10.58 -3.67
CA ASP A 391 23.08 10.83 -3.30
C ASP A 391 24.03 10.20 -4.33
N VAL A 392 25.16 10.84 -4.58
CA VAL A 392 26.22 10.33 -5.46
C VAL A 392 26.84 9.06 -4.88
N THR A 393 27.35 8.18 -5.74
CA THR A 393 28.06 6.97 -5.33
C THR A 393 29.50 7.31 -4.92
N GLU A 394 30.19 8.15 -5.72
CA GLU A 394 31.53 8.67 -5.45
C GLU A 394 31.59 10.14 -5.87
N GLY A 395 32.55 10.87 -5.33
CA GLY A 395 32.70 12.29 -5.58
C GLY A 395 31.76 13.15 -4.74
N ARG A 396 31.53 14.39 -5.19
CA ARG A 396 30.64 15.35 -4.52
C ARG A 396 30.06 16.36 -5.49
N ILE A 397 28.94 16.95 -5.09
CA ILE A 397 28.29 18.06 -5.80
C ILE A 397 28.20 19.22 -4.82
N LEU A 398 28.72 20.37 -5.25
CA LEU A 398 28.62 21.61 -4.47
C LEU A 398 27.58 22.52 -5.12
N VAL A 399 26.78 23.16 -4.28
CA VAL A 399 25.87 24.26 -4.65
C VAL A 399 26.20 25.44 -3.75
N GLY A 400 26.56 26.60 -4.32
CA GLY A 400 27.00 27.75 -3.54
C GLY A 400 28.20 27.45 -2.65
N ASP A 401 29.18 26.67 -3.14
CA ASP A 401 30.41 26.19 -2.46
C ASP A 401 30.19 25.19 -1.29
N VAL A 402 28.97 24.71 -1.07
CA VAL A 402 28.66 23.74 -0.01
C VAL A 402 28.19 22.43 -0.63
N ASP A 403 28.66 21.28 -0.10
CA ASP A 403 28.21 19.96 -0.54
C ASP A 403 26.69 19.81 -0.33
N VAL A 404 26.00 19.29 -1.34
CA VAL A 404 24.53 19.08 -1.27
C VAL A 404 24.13 18.18 -0.11
N ARG A 405 25.05 17.35 0.40
CA ARG A 405 24.83 16.46 1.55
C ARG A 405 24.85 17.19 2.89
N ASP A 406 25.49 18.38 2.94
CA ASP A 406 25.61 19.17 4.16
C ASP A 406 24.44 20.16 4.34
N TYR A 407 23.61 20.32 3.32
CA TYR A 407 22.40 21.14 3.42
C TYR A 407 21.25 20.41 4.15
N ASP A 408 20.38 21.23 4.78
CA ASP A 408 19.01 20.81 5.02
C ASP A 408 18.31 20.56 3.68
N ILE A 409 17.72 19.37 3.51
CA ILE A 409 17.14 18.93 2.23
C ILE A 409 16.01 19.85 1.77
N GLU A 410 15.19 20.33 2.71
CA GLU A 410 14.09 21.23 2.38
C GLU A 410 14.60 22.61 1.94
N SER A 411 15.59 23.15 2.65
CA SER A 411 16.21 24.41 2.30
C SER A 411 16.89 24.38 0.94
N LEU A 412 17.66 23.34 0.63
CA LEU A 412 18.26 23.15 -0.69
C LEU A 412 17.18 23.08 -1.79
N ARG A 413 16.17 22.24 -1.58
CA ARG A 413 15.09 22.05 -2.56
C ARG A 413 14.23 23.28 -2.71
N ASN A 414 14.17 24.19 -1.73
CA ASN A 414 13.48 25.47 -1.86
C ASN A 414 14.19 26.42 -2.81
N GLU A 415 15.50 26.35 -2.91
CA GLU A 415 16.30 27.19 -3.80
C GLU A 415 16.57 26.55 -5.17
N VAL A 416 16.28 25.25 -5.34
CA VAL A 416 16.41 24.52 -6.61
C VAL A 416 15.02 24.09 -7.08
N ALA A 417 14.48 24.75 -8.10
CA ALA A 417 13.23 24.33 -8.72
C ALA A 417 13.51 23.43 -9.92
N MET A 418 12.74 22.35 -10.04
CA MET A 418 12.88 21.39 -11.13
C MET A 418 11.53 21.13 -11.79
N VAL A 419 11.48 21.28 -13.11
CA VAL A 419 10.38 20.80 -13.95
C VAL A 419 10.77 19.47 -14.54
N LEU A 420 10.12 18.39 -14.10
CA LEU A 420 10.41 17.04 -14.51
C LEU A 420 9.93 16.75 -15.94
N GLN A 421 10.56 15.82 -16.63
CA GLN A 421 10.15 15.37 -17.96
C GLN A 421 8.67 14.94 -17.99
N LYS A 422 8.21 14.22 -16.97
CA LYS A 422 6.81 13.85 -16.83
C LYS A 422 6.07 14.89 -16.00
N ASN A 423 5.42 15.81 -16.70
CA ASN A 423 4.65 16.90 -16.09
C ASN A 423 3.35 16.39 -15.46
N VAL A 424 3.15 16.65 -14.16
CA VAL A 424 1.96 16.25 -13.41
C VAL A 424 1.29 17.46 -12.78
N LEU A 425 -0.02 17.60 -13.03
CA LEU A 425 -0.89 18.53 -12.32
C LEU A 425 -1.82 17.74 -11.38
N PHE A 426 -2.13 18.34 -10.25
CA PHE A 426 -3.03 17.76 -9.26
C PHE A 426 -4.48 18.22 -9.52
N SER A 427 -5.44 17.45 -9.03
CA SER A 427 -6.85 17.86 -9.02
C SER A 427 -7.00 19.13 -8.18
N GLY A 428 -7.67 20.14 -8.73
CA GLY A 428 -7.84 21.45 -8.11
C GLY A 428 -7.81 22.56 -9.16
N THR A 429 -7.91 23.80 -8.75
CA THR A 429 -7.84 24.94 -9.67
C THR A 429 -6.42 25.16 -10.22
N ILE A 430 -6.30 25.92 -11.30
CA ILE A 430 -4.99 26.36 -11.83
C ILE A 430 -4.23 27.12 -10.73
N LYS A 431 -4.89 28.04 -10.00
CA LYS A 431 -4.28 28.77 -8.88
C LYS A 431 -3.73 27.83 -7.80
N GLU A 432 -4.50 26.82 -7.40
CA GLU A 432 -4.06 25.84 -6.40
C GLU A 432 -2.84 25.07 -6.89
N ASN A 433 -2.82 24.65 -8.16
CA ASN A 433 -1.67 23.98 -8.76
C ASN A 433 -0.41 24.87 -8.80
N LEU A 434 -0.55 26.16 -9.08
CA LEU A 434 0.56 27.10 -9.10
C LEU A 434 1.09 27.40 -7.69
N ARG A 435 0.19 27.51 -6.68
CA ARG A 435 0.57 27.73 -5.27
C ARG A 435 1.35 26.58 -4.62
N TRP A 436 1.55 25.47 -5.33
CA TRP A 436 2.56 24.49 -4.92
C TRP A 436 4.00 25.05 -4.99
N GLY A 437 4.24 26.04 -5.83
CA GLY A 437 5.52 26.76 -5.86
C GLY A 437 5.70 27.69 -4.66
N ASP A 438 4.67 28.48 -4.34
CA ASP A 438 4.59 29.34 -3.15
C ASP A 438 3.13 29.45 -2.69
N LYS A 439 2.83 28.89 -1.51
CA LYS A 439 1.47 28.89 -0.92
C LYS A 439 0.93 30.29 -0.61
N ASN A 440 1.82 31.27 -0.42
CA ASN A 440 1.47 32.64 -0.06
C ASN A 440 1.45 33.59 -1.28
N ALA A 441 1.68 33.06 -2.49
CA ALA A 441 1.71 33.87 -3.70
C ALA A 441 0.41 34.63 -3.93
N THR A 442 0.53 35.92 -4.27
CA THR A 442 -0.60 36.77 -4.65
C THR A 442 -1.11 36.40 -6.04
N ASP A 443 -2.30 36.85 -6.39
CA ASP A 443 -2.83 36.65 -7.75
C ASP A 443 -1.99 37.37 -8.80
N GLU A 444 -1.37 38.52 -8.45
CA GLU A 444 -0.42 39.24 -9.31
C GLU A 444 0.86 38.46 -9.55
N ASP A 445 1.42 37.79 -8.51
CA ASP A 445 2.58 36.89 -8.66
C ASP A 445 2.25 35.72 -9.62
N ILE A 446 1.07 35.11 -9.44
CA ILE A 446 0.58 34.03 -10.29
C ILE A 446 0.48 34.46 -11.75
N GLN A 447 -0.15 35.62 -12.01
CA GLN A 447 -0.29 36.16 -13.37
C GLN A 447 1.07 36.49 -13.98
N ARG A 448 2.00 37.07 -13.18
CA ARG A 448 3.35 37.39 -13.63
C ARG A 448 4.09 36.11 -14.11
N VAL A 449 4.14 35.05 -13.29
CA VAL A 449 4.84 33.84 -13.70
C VAL A 449 4.15 33.09 -14.84
N CYS A 450 2.83 33.22 -14.96
CA CYS A 450 2.10 32.66 -16.10
C CYS A 450 2.42 33.42 -17.41
N ARG A 451 2.62 34.74 -17.36
CA ARG A 451 3.10 35.51 -18.52
C ARG A 451 4.52 35.07 -18.91
N LEU A 452 5.44 34.92 -17.94
CA LEU A 452 6.81 34.45 -18.19
C LEU A 452 6.84 33.04 -18.81
N ALA A 453 5.93 32.16 -18.40
CA ALA A 453 5.80 30.80 -18.96
C ALA A 453 4.88 30.75 -20.20
N CYS A 454 4.47 31.89 -20.75
CA CYS A 454 3.50 31.96 -21.86
C CYS A 454 2.20 31.19 -21.59
N ALA A 455 1.79 31.08 -20.32
CA ALA A 455 0.60 30.35 -19.90
C ALA A 455 -0.64 31.27 -19.77
N ASP A 456 -0.46 32.54 -19.51
CA ASP A 456 -1.56 33.50 -19.27
C ASP A 456 -2.54 33.56 -20.45
N GLU A 457 -2.04 33.58 -21.68
CA GLU A 457 -2.87 33.67 -22.89
C GLU A 457 -3.94 32.58 -22.94
N PHE A 458 -3.55 31.30 -22.76
CA PHE A 458 -4.52 30.22 -22.83
C PHE A 458 -5.38 30.13 -21.55
N VAL A 459 -4.82 30.48 -20.38
CA VAL A 459 -5.59 30.50 -19.13
C VAL A 459 -6.75 31.46 -19.22
N GLN A 460 -6.54 32.64 -19.81
CA GLN A 460 -7.60 33.65 -20.02
C GLN A 460 -8.69 33.16 -21.01
N THR A 461 -8.42 32.18 -21.85
CA THR A 461 -9.45 31.59 -22.74
C THR A 461 -10.39 30.62 -22.05
N PHE A 462 -10.05 30.16 -20.87
CA PHE A 462 -10.94 29.30 -20.11
C PHE A 462 -12.09 30.10 -19.48
N PRO A 463 -13.30 29.51 -19.37
CA PRO A 463 -14.47 30.20 -18.83
C PRO A 463 -14.24 30.78 -17.42
N ASP A 464 -13.52 30.05 -16.57
CA ASP A 464 -13.23 30.41 -15.18
C ASP A 464 -11.81 30.97 -15.01
N GLY A 465 -11.06 31.19 -16.10
CA GLY A 465 -9.69 31.73 -16.07
C GLY A 465 -8.78 30.88 -15.15
N TYR A 466 -8.16 31.56 -14.19
CA TYR A 466 -7.28 30.92 -13.19
C TYR A 466 -8.00 30.00 -12.18
N ASP A 467 -9.31 30.13 -12.03
CA ASP A 467 -10.13 29.28 -11.17
C ASP A 467 -10.64 28.02 -11.89
N THR A 468 -10.26 27.85 -13.17
CA THR A 468 -10.55 26.62 -13.94
C THR A 468 -10.03 25.39 -13.21
N TYR A 469 -10.91 24.39 -13.05
CA TYR A 469 -10.57 23.12 -12.39
C TYR A 469 -9.76 22.23 -13.30
N ILE A 470 -8.65 21.73 -12.81
CA ILE A 470 -7.78 20.74 -13.44
C ILE A 470 -8.13 19.36 -12.89
N GLU A 471 -8.40 18.43 -13.78
CA GLU A 471 -8.64 17.02 -13.41
C GLU A 471 -7.34 16.31 -13.02
N GLN A 472 -7.46 15.16 -12.36
CA GLN A 472 -6.33 14.37 -11.89
C GLN A 472 -5.34 14.07 -13.03
N GLY A 473 -4.09 14.46 -12.85
CA GLY A 473 -3.04 14.31 -13.85
C GLY A 473 -3.13 15.30 -15.02
N GLY A 474 -4.05 16.28 -14.96
CA GLY A 474 -4.23 17.30 -16.00
C GLY A 474 -4.78 16.73 -17.32
N THR A 475 -5.74 15.80 -17.25
CA THR A 475 -6.31 15.14 -18.44
C THR A 475 -7.13 16.08 -19.32
N ASN A 476 -7.62 17.17 -18.76
CA ASN A 476 -8.41 18.20 -19.43
C ASN A 476 -7.60 19.38 -20.01
N VAL A 477 -6.26 19.31 -19.97
CA VAL A 477 -5.37 20.30 -20.59
C VAL A 477 -4.38 19.62 -21.55
N SER A 478 -3.95 20.33 -22.61
CA SER A 478 -2.99 19.81 -23.58
C SER A 478 -1.60 19.62 -22.95
N GLY A 479 -0.74 18.81 -23.60
CA GLY A 479 0.63 18.57 -23.15
C GLY A 479 1.44 19.87 -23.00
N GLY A 480 1.38 20.76 -23.99
CA GLY A 480 2.07 22.05 -23.94
C GLY A 480 1.49 23.02 -22.90
N GLN A 481 0.16 23.01 -22.68
CA GLN A 481 -0.46 23.78 -21.58
C GLN A 481 0.01 23.28 -20.23
N LYS A 482 0.06 21.95 -20.04
CA LYS A 482 0.55 21.31 -18.83
C LYS A 482 2.01 21.67 -18.54
N GLN A 483 2.87 21.62 -19.54
CA GLN A 483 4.27 22.01 -19.43
C GLN A 483 4.41 23.47 -18.98
N ARG A 484 3.73 24.42 -19.65
CA ARG A 484 3.76 25.84 -19.30
C ARG A 484 3.26 26.12 -17.88
N LEU A 485 2.21 25.43 -17.42
CA LEU A 485 1.76 25.55 -16.01
C LEU A 485 2.79 24.99 -15.02
N CYS A 486 3.48 23.89 -15.35
CA CYS A 486 4.56 23.35 -14.51
C CYS A 486 5.78 24.28 -14.47
N ILE A 487 6.12 24.96 -15.58
CA ILE A 487 7.16 25.99 -15.62
C ILE A 487 6.74 27.18 -14.73
N ALA A 488 5.50 27.70 -14.89
CA ALA A 488 4.98 28.79 -14.05
C ALA A 488 5.02 28.45 -12.56
N ARG A 489 4.67 27.20 -12.18
CA ARG A 489 4.77 26.71 -10.80
C ARG A 489 6.20 26.72 -10.29
N ALA A 490 7.17 26.32 -11.11
CA ALA A 490 8.59 26.34 -10.73
C ALA A 490 9.13 27.76 -10.56
N LEU A 491 8.72 28.71 -11.43
CA LEU A 491 9.10 30.12 -11.35
C LEU A 491 8.52 30.82 -10.11
N LEU A 492 7.32 30.42 -9.68
CA LEU A 492 6.67 31.01 -8.51
C LEU A 492 7.50 30.81 -7.23
N LYS A 493 8.33 29.77 -7.20
CA LYS A 493 9.25 29.47 -6.10
C LYS A 493 10.40 30.49 -5.99
N LYS A 494 10.65 31.32 -7.02
CA LYS A 494 11.77 32.29 -7.12
C LYS A 494 13.13 31.64 -6.83
N PRO A 495 13.46 30.51 -7.50
CA PRO A 495 14.64 29.72 -7.16
C PRO A 495 15.94 30.37 -7.61
N LYS A 496 17.07 30.00 -6.96
CA LYS A 496 18.43 30.34 -7.41
C LYS A 496 18.90 29.46 -8.58
N ILE A 497 18.34 28.26 -8.68
CA ILE A 497 18.62 27.30 -9.75
C ILE A 497 17.30 26.77 -10.30
N LEU A 498 17.09 26.92 -11.62
CA LEU A 498 15.94 26.40 -12.35
C LEU A 498 16.39 25.29 -13.30
N ILE A 499 15.85 24.11 -13.14
CA ILE A 499 16.12 22.94 -13.96
C ILE A 499 14.88 22.61 -14.81
N LEU A 500 15.07 22.53 -16.11
CA LEU A 500 14.04 22.17 -17.08
C LEU A 500 14.45 20.85 -17.76
N ASP A 501 13.88 19.73 -17.31
CA ASP A 501 14.17 18.40 -17.85
C ASP A 501 13.18 18.06 -18.97
N ASP A 502 13.60 18.31 -20.23
CA ASP A 502 12.80 18.10 -21.46
C ASP A 502 11.40 18.76 -21.38
N SER A 503 11.34 19.89 -20.69
CA SER A 503 10.07 20.52 -20.29
C SER A 503 9.45 21.41 -21.36
N THR A 504 10.07 21.55 -22.52
CA THR A 504 9.57 22.34 -23.66
C THR A 504 9.32 21.49 -24.90
N SER A 505 9.48 20.18 -24.82
CA SER A 505 9.36 19.25 -25.97
C SER A 505 7.95 19.23 -26.61
N ALA A 506 6.90 19.48 -25.82
CA ALA A 506 5.52 19.57 -26.30
C ALA A 506 5.06 21.03 -26.55
N VAL A 507 5.97 22.00 -26.42
CA VAL A 507 5.73 23.41 -26.73
C VAL A 507 6.25 23.71 -28.14
N ASP A 508 5.55 24.54 -28.89
CA ASP A 508 5.99 24.97 -30.21
C ASP A 508 7.25 25.84 -30.12
N THR A 509 8.03 25.88 -31.20
CA THR A 509 9.33 26.53 -31.25
C THR A 509 9.25 28.04 -30.95
N LYS A 510 8.17 28.71 -31.38
CA LYS A 510 7.97 30.14 -31.15
C LYS A 510 7.73 30.43 -29.65
N THR A 511 6.89 29.63 -29.00
CA THR A 511 6.59 29.74 -27.57
C THR A 511 7.82 29.38 -26.72
N ASP A 512 8.60 28.35 -27.10
CA ASP A 512 9.85 28.00 -26.43
C ASP A 512 10.87 29.15 -26.48
N ALA A 513 11.05 29.77 -27.66
CA ALA A 513 11.91 30.96 -27.80
C ALA A 513 11.43 32.15 -26.95
N ALA A 514 10.11 32.37 -26.87
CA ALA A 514 9.55 33.43 -26.03
C ALA A 514 9.80 33.19 -24.53
N ILE A 515 9.65 31.94 -24.06
CA ILE A 515 9.95 31.55 -22.67
C ILE A 515 11.43 31.77 -22.37
N ARG A 516 12.35 31.36 -23.23
CA ARG A 516 13.80 31.56 -23.04
C ARG A 516 14.15 33.04 -22.99
N LYS A 517 13.56 33.85 -23.87
CA LYS A 517 13.75 35.29 -23.85
C LYS A 517 13.27 35.91 -22.53
N ALA A 518 12.07 35.53 -22.08
CA ALA A 518 11.54 35.98 -20.81
C ALA A 518 12.47 35.59 -19.62
N PHE A 519 13.09 34.42 -19.66
CA PHE A 519 14.03 34.02 -18.62
C PHE A 519 15.31 34.85 -18.63
N ALA A 520 15.82 35.24 -19.79
CA ALA A 520 17.00 36.08 -19.89
C ALA A 520 16.74 37.51 -19.37
N GLU A 521 15.54 38.03 -19.59
CA GLU A 521 15.18 39.42 -19.24
C GLU A 521 14.72 39.52 -17.76
N GLU A 522 13.93 38.56 -17.25
CA GLU A 522 13.21 38.68 -15.98
C GLU A 522 13.84 37.95 -14.81
N ILE A 523 14.68 36.95 -15.08
CA ILE A 523 15.37 36.15 -14.06
C ILE A 523 16.87 35.95 -14.41
N PRO A 524 17.62 37.04 -14.71
CA PRO A 524 19.03 36.92 -15.13
C PRO A 524 19.93 36.28 -14.08
N ASP A 525 19.67 36.49 -12.79
CA ASP A 525 20.50 36.00 -11.69
C ASP A 525 20.24 34.51 -11.36
N THR A 526 19.17 33.91 -11.87
CA THR A 526 18.86 32.50 -11.69
C THR A 526 19.72 31.65 -12.64
N THR A 527 20.40 30.64 -12.11
CA THR A 527 21.09 29.63 -12.93
C THR A 527 20.07 28.72 -13.59
N LYS A 528 20.11 28.59 -14.92
CA LYS A 528 19.15 27.81 -15.70
C LYS A 528 19.84 26.60 -16.34
N ILE A 529 19.32 25.40 -16.12
CA ILE A 529 19.79 24.17 -16.76
C ILE A 529 18.65 23.63 -17.61
N ILE A 530 18.87 23.59 -18.91
CA ILE A 530 17.86 23.17 -19.90
C ILE A 530 18.34 21.87 -20.56
N ILE A 531 17.69 20.77 -20.22
CA ILE A 531 17.84 19.54 -20.99
C ILE A 531 16.89 19.62 -22.18
N ALA A 532 17.44 19.53 -23.37
CA ALA A 532 16.66 19.59 -24.58
C ALA A 532 17.01 18.43 -25.52
N GLN A 533 16.00 18.00 -26.26
CA GLN A 533 16.18 17.09 -27.39
C GLN A 533 16.51 17.87 -28.68
N ARG A 534 16.05 19.13 -28.77
CA ARG A 534 16.30 20.01 -29.91
C ARG A 534 17.47 20.94 -29.63
N VAL A 535 18.46 20.98 -30.53
CA VAL A 535 19.61 21.90 -30.39
C VAL A 535 19.16 23.35 -30.37
N ALA A 536 18.15 23.71 -31.18
CA ALA A 536 17.58 25.06 -31.22
C ALA A 536 17.09 25.59 -29.85
N SER A 537 16.73 24.71 -28.90
CA SER A 537 16.31 25.12 -27.56
C SER A 537 17.47 25.52 -26.64
N VAL A 538 18.72 25.24 -27.00
CA VAL A 538 19.91 25.51 -26.18
C VAL A 538 21.02 26.22 -26.98
N GLU A 539 20.78 26.57 -28.24
CA GLU A 539 21.76 27.22 -29.11
C GLU A 539 22.29 28.54 -28.52
N ASP A 540 21.42 29.30 -27.85
CA ASP A 540 21.76 30.57 -27.21
C ASP A 540 22.34 30.43 -25.78
N ALA A 541 22.58 29.21 -25.30
CA ALA A 541 23.09 28.97 -23.95
C ALA A 541 24.54 29.45 -23.79
N ASP A 542 24.88 29.94 -22.58
CA ASP A 542 26.26 30.35 -22.23
C ASP A 542 27.25 29.20 -22.35
N GLN A 543 26.76 27.99 -22.04
CA GLN A 543 27.51 26.76 -22.16
C GLN A 543 26.58 25.61 -22.56
N ILE A 544 27.03 24.71 -23.42
CA ILE A 544 26.33 23.48 -23.80
C ILE A 544 27.19 22.30 -23.40
N ILE A 545 26.60 21.36 -22.68
CA ILE A 545 27.21 20.11 -22.24
C ILE A 545 26.74 19.00 -23.17
N VAL A 546 27.67 18.31 -23.82
CA VAL A 546 27.40 17.13 -24.63
C VAL A 546 27.66 15.90 -23.77
N LEU A 547 26.59 15.20 -23.39
CA LEU A 547 26.63 14.00 -22.55
C LEU A 547 26.39 12.76 -23.40
N ASP A 548 27.27 11.77 -23.27
CA ASP A 548 27.13 10.49 -23.94
C ASP A 548 27.66 9.35 -23.04
N GLU A 549 26.93 8.24 -22.97
CA GLU A 549 27.23 7.08 -22.11
C GLU A 549 27.57 7.44 -20.64
N GLY A 550 26.95 8.48 -20.09
CA GLY A 550 27.20 8.93 -18.70
C GLY A 550 28.47 9.74 -18.49
N GLU A 551 29.15 10.14 -19.56
CA GLU A 551 30.36 10.97 -19.53
C GLU A 551 30.15 12.28 -20.29
N ILE A 552 30.80 13.36 -19.83
CA ILE A 552 30.85 14.62 -20.57
C ILE A 552 31.88 14.48 -21.70
N LYS A 553 31.42 14.52 -22.96
CA LYS A 553 32.28 14.41 -24.13
C LYS A 553 32.80 15.76 -24.63
N ALA A 554 32.00 16.82 -24.45
CA ALA A 554 32.42 18.18 -24.81
C ALA A 554 31.63 19.21 -24.00
N ILE A 555 32.24 20.37 -23.75
CA ILE A 555 31.61 21.56 -23.16
C ILE A 555 32.06 22.77 -23.97
N GLY A 556 31.15 23.65 -24.35
CA GLY A 556 31.46 24.88 -25.07
C GLY A 556 30.21 25.63 -25.50
N ARG A 557 30.37 26.73 -26.22
CA ARG A 557 29.28 27.42 -26.90
C ARG A 557 28.92 26.71 -28.21
N HIS A 558 27.77 27.05 -28.76
CA HIS A 558 27.31 26.47 -30.02
C HIS A 558 28.38 26.49 -31.13
N GLU A 559 28.98 27.67 -31.39
CA GLU A 559 29.99 27.83 -32.44
C GLU A 559 31.27 27.00 -32.18
N GLU A 560 31.69 26.86 -30.91
CA GLU A 560 32.85 26.07 -30.51
C GLU A 560 32.58 24.57 -30.71
N LEU A 561 31.39 24.10 -30.30
CA LEU A 561 30.98 22.71 -30.40
C LEU A 561 30.74 22.26 -31.84
N MET A 562 30.28 23.16 -32.72
CA MET A 562 30.18 22.89 -34.14
C MET A 562 31.54 22.59 -34.80
N GLN A 563 32.63 23.11 -34.21
CA GLN A 563 33.98 22.86 -34.71
C GLN A 563 34.68 21.70 -34.01
N SER A 564 34.43 21.51 -32.70
CA SER A 564 35.19 20.60 -31.83
C SER A 564 34.50 19.28 -31.52
N SER A 565 33.16 19.17 -31.69
CA SER A 565 32.41 17.97 -31.31
C SER A 565 31.65 17.36 -32.50
N ASP A 566 32.09 16.19 -32.93
CA ASP A 566 31.42 15.46 -33.99
C ASP A 566 30.00 15.04 -33.57
N ILE A 567 29.80 14.61 -32.32
CA ILE A 567 28.49 14.22 -31.79
C ILE A 567 27.51 15.40 -31.86
N TYR A 568 27.95 16.60 -31.41
CA TYR A 568 27.10 17.79 -31.42
C TYR A 568 26.72 18.19 -32.86
N ARG A 569 27.69 18.20 -33.77
CA ARG A 569 27.49 18.55 -35.16
C ARG A 569 26.53 17.57 -35.87
N GLU A 570 26.69 16.27 -35.66
CA GLU A 570 25.81 15.24 -36.23
C GLU A 570 24.36 15.41 -35.74
N VAL A 571 24.15 15.66 -34.46
CA VAL A 571 22.82 15.92 -33.89
C VAL A 571 22.20 17.18 -34.49
N TYR A 572 22.96 18.28 -34.60
CA TYR A 572 22.51 19.53 -35.20
C TYR A 572 22.14 19.37 -36.69
N GLU A 573 23.02 18.77 -37.50
CA GLU A 573 22.77 18.58 -38.91
C GLU A 573 21.60 17.63 -39.21
N SER A 574 21.44 16.59 -38.38
CA SER A 574 20.31 15.66 -38.53
C SER A 574 18.97 16.36 -38.28
N GLN A 575 18.92 17.25 -37.28
CA GLN A 575 17.71 18.03 -36.94
C GLN A 575 17.40 19.10 -38.01
N LYS A 576 18.42 19.72 -38.60
CA LYS A 576 18.26 20.72 -39.65
C LYS A 576 17.73 20.12 -40.95
N LYS A 577 18.27 18.95 -41.37
CA LYS A 577 17.78 18.22 -42.54
C LYS A 577 16.33 17.75 -42.41
N GLY A 578 15.93 17.28 -41.22
CA GLY A 578 14.54 16.88 -40.95
C GLY A 578 13.55 18.04 -40.83
N GLY A 579 14.02 19.29 -40.70
CA GLY A 579 13.20 20.52 -40.71
C GLY A 579 12.89 21.04 -42.14
N ASP A 580 13.84 20.90 -43.04
CA ASP A 580 13.69 21.37 -44.43
C ASP A 580 12.78 20.46 -45.31
N ASP A 581 12.55 19.21 -44.89
CA ASP A 581 11.64 18.28 -45.60
C ASP A 581 10.15 18.44 -45.22
N ASN A 582 9.80 19.35 -44.28
CA ASN A 582 8.44 19.59 -43.81
C ASN A 582 7.92 21.03 -44.08
N GLU A 583 8.61 21.85 -44.84
CA GLU A 583 8.07 23.07 -45.45
C GLU A 583 7.69 22.76 -46.92
#